data_0e2486bc3954854cc1df17670aa4dc7d
#
_entry.id   0e2486bc3954854cc1df17670aa4dc7d
#
_cell.length_a   1.000
_cell.length_b   1.000
_cell.length_c   1.000
_cell.angle_alpha   90.00
_cell.angle_beta   90.00
_cell.angle_gamma   90.00
#
_symmetry.space_group_name_H-M   'P 1'
#
loop_
_entity.id
_entity.type
_entity.pdbx_description
1 polymer ?
#
loop_
_entity_poly.entity_id
_entity_poly.type
_entity_poly.pdbx_seq_one_letter_code
_entity_poly.pdbx_strand_id
1 'polypeptide(L)'
;MIKKIRMRVLFIGDIVGKKARNFAQKKIVDLKEQLQIDAVIVNVENAAGGFGVTPAICDDFFLAGADVLTTGNHIWDKREIISYISKSERLLRPLNMIKGTPGLGMTIIKVDAGTIGVANIMTNLFMGRTDPVFEK
;
A
#
# COMPACT_ATOMS: atom_id res chain seq x y z
N MET A 1 -3.93 19.63 -30.34
CA MET A 1 -4.90 18.73 -29.68
C MET A 1 -4.21 18.09 -28.48
N ILE A 2 -4.57 18.46 -27.24
CA ILE A 2 -3.99 17.86 -26.03
C ILE A 2 -4.55 16.45 -25.95
N LYS A 3 -3.70 15.44 -26.12
CA LYS A 3 -4.06 14.03 -25.94
C LYS A 3 -4.43 13.84 -24.46
N LYS A 4 -5.71 13.65 -24.15
CA LYS A 4 -6.17 13.41 -22.77
C LYS A 4 -5.54 12.09 -22.32
N ILE A 5 -4.49 12.16 -21.52
CA ILE A 5 -3.83 10.99 -20.92
C ILE A 5 -4.84 10.43 -19.91
N ARG A 6 -5.35 9.24 -20.17
CA ARG A 6 -6.23 8.51 -19.28
C ARG A 6 -5.40 7.51 -18.50
N MET A 7 -5.19 7.77 -17.23
CA MET A 7 -4.49 6.86 -16.32
C MET A 7 -5.52 5.97 -15.61
N ARG A 8 -5.24 4.68 -15.49
CA ARG A 8 -6.08 3.71 -14.77
C ARG A 8 -5.33 3.17 -13.56
N VAL A 9 -5.90 3.41 -12.38
CA VAL A 9 -5.35 2.95 -11.11
C VAL A 9 -6.31 1.92 -10.52
N LEU A 10 -5.79 0.74 -10.16
CA LEU A 10 -6.49 -0.26 -9.38
C LEU A 10 -6.12 -0.07 -7.91
N PHE A 11 -7.11 0.22 -7.07
CA PHE A 11 -6.95 0.21 -5.64
C PHE A 11 -7.67 -1.01 -5.05
N ILE A 12 -6.92 -1.85 -4.32
CA ILE A 12 -7.48 -3.00 -3.60
C ILE A 12 -7.47 -2.65 -2.12
N GLY A 13 -8.66 -2.56 -1.54
CA GLY A 13 -8.85 -2.27 -0.12
C GLY A 13 -8.37 -3.41 0.77
N ASP A 14 -8.66 -3.30 2.05
CA ASP A 14 -8.19 -4.14 3.14
C ASP A 14 -8.14 -5.65 2.85
N ILE A 15 -6.93 -6.19 2.69
CA ILE A 15 -6.68 -7.62 2.47
C ILE A 15 -6.60 -8.34 3.81
N VAL A 16 -7.58 -9.18 4.11
CA VAL A 16 -7.65 -9.90 5.38
C VAL A 16 -7.31 -11.39 5.20
N GLY A 17 -6.14 -11.80 5.68
CA GLY A 17 -5.73 -13.19 5.79
C GLY A 17 -5.36 -13.88 4.47
N LYS A 18 -5.01 -15.17 4.58
CA LYS A 18 -4.39 -15.95 3.49
C LYS A 18 -5.29 -16.13 2.26
N LYS A 19 -6.58 -16.37 2.45
CA LYS A 19 -7.49 -16.60 1.31
C LYS A 19 -7.64 -15.35 0.44
N ALA A 20 -7.83 -14.20 1.08
CA ALA A 20 -7.93 -12.91 0.38
C ALA A 20 -6.62 -12.55 -0.35
N ARG A 21 -5.45 -12.76 0.31
CA ARG A 21 -4.13 -12.58 -0.33
C ARG A 21 -4.00 -13.38 -1.62
N ASN A 22 -4.19 -14.70 -1.53
CA ASN A 22 -4.01 -15.59 -2.68
C ASN A 22 -4.94 -15.23 -3.84
N PHE A 23 -6.17 -14.86 -3.51
CA PHE A 23 -7.14 -14.42 -4.52
C PHE A 23 -6.71 -13.09 -5.15
N ALA A 24 -6.36 -12.09 -4.35
CA ALA A 24 -5.96 -10.77 -4.83
C ALA A 24 -4.69 -10.84 -5.70
N GLN A 25 -3.64 -11.54 -5.25
CA GLN A 25 -2.40 -11.71 -6.00
C GLN A 25 -2.65 -12.33 -7.38
N LYS A 26 -3.47 -13.38 -7.43
CA LYS A 26 -3.86 -14.00 -8.72
C LYS A 26 -4.64 -13.02 -9.60
N LYS A 27 -5.57 -12.27 -9.01
CA LYS A 27 -6.44 -11.36 -9.77
C LYS A 27 -5.74 -10.08 -10.24
N ILE A 28 -4.72 -9.60 -9.54
CA ILE A 28 -3.92 -8.44 -9.99
C ILE A 28 -3.35 -8.68 -11.38
N VAL A 29 -2.77 -9.86 -11.63
CA VAL A 29 -2.19 -10.21 -12.93
C VAL A 29 -3.25 -10.14 -14.03
N ASP A 30 -4.38 -10.84 -13.83
CA ASP A 30 -5.48 -10.87 -14.79
C ASP A 30 -6.06 -9.47 -15.07
N LEU A 31 -6.31 -8.69 -14.01
CA LEU A 31 -6.94 -7.38 -14.12
C LEU A 31 -6.02 -6.33 -14.74
N LYS A 32 -4.71 -6.39 -14.45
CA LYS A 32 -3.73 -5.50 -15.07
C LYS A 32 -3.78 -5.58 -16.59
N GLU A 33 -3.83 -6.79 -17.10
CA GLU A 33 -3.91 -7.04 -18.55
C GLU A 33 -5.29 -6.69 -19.13
N GLN A 34 -6.36 -7.27 -18.56
CA GLN A 34 -7.72 -7.09 -19.09
C GLN A 34 -8.21 -5.63 -19.10
N LEU A 35 -7.86 -4.88 -18.07
CA LEU A 35 -8.31 -3.50 -17.88
C LEU A 35 -7.24 -2.48 -18.25
N GLN A 36 -6.05 -2.92 -18.67
CA GLN A 36 -4.91 -2.05 -18.98
C GLN A 36 -4.63 -1.08 -17.81
N ILE A 37 -4.41 -1.64 -16.62
CA ILE A 37 -4.14 -0.89 -15.39
C ILE A 37 -2.71 -0.36 -15.40
N ASP A 38 -2.54 0.94 -15.21
CA ASP A 38 -1.24 1.62 -15.17
C ASP A 38 -0.56 1.47 -13.80
N ALA A 39 -1.33 1.47 -12.71
CA ALA A 39 -0.81 1.31 -11.36
C ALA A 39 -1.74 0.48 -10.47
N VAL A 40 -1.16 -0.31 -9.56
CA VAL A 40 -1.87 -1.13 -8.58
C VAL A 40 -1.42 -0.74 -7.17
N ILE A 41 -2.37 -0.33 -6.33
CA ILE A 41 -2.17 0.00 -4.93
C ILE A 41 -2.98 -0.97 -4.09
N VAL A 42 -2.36 -1.56 -3.06
CA VAL A 42 -3.01 -2.58 -2.21
C VAL A 42 -2.87 -2.23 -0.75
N ASN A 43 -3.97 -2.23 0.01
CA ASN A 43 -3.90 -2.17 1.47
C ASN A 43 -3.65 -3.58 2.04
N VAL A 44 -2.54 -3.73 2.76
CA VAL A 44 -2.07 -5.02 3.27
C VAL A 44 -2.00 -5.09 4.80
N GLU A 45 -2.58 -4.11 5.50
CA GLU A 45 -2.41 -4.00 6.95
C GLU A 45 -2.88 -5.23 7.73
N ASN A 46 -3.85 -6.01 7.20
CA ASN A 46 -4.42 -7.20 7.82
C ASN A 46 -4.06 -8.51 7.08
N ALA A 47 -3.09 -8.45 6.18
CA ALA A 47 -2.76 -9.56 5.30
C ALA A 47 -2.13 -10.77 6.01
N ALA A 48 -1.46 -10.59 7.14
CA ALA A 48 -0.80 -11.64 7.90
C ALA A 48 -1.71 -12.26 8.97
N GLY A 49 -2.75 -12.96 8.54
CA GLY A 49 -3.67 -13.67 9.43
C GLY A 49 -4.70 -12.77 10.13
N GLY A 50 -4.96 -11.58 9.59
CA GLY A 50 -5.93 -10.61 10.10
C GLY A 50 -5.29 -9.40 10.78
N PHE A 51 -3.98 -9.42 11.07
CA PHE A 51 -3.25 -8.33 11.74
C PHE A 51 -1.81 -8.25 11.23
N GLY A 52 -1.44 -7.08 10.71
CA GLY A 52 -0.09 -6.81 10.22
C GLY A 52 0.21 -7.42 8.86
N VAL A 53 1.44 -7.23 8.43
CA VAL A 53 2.02 -7.76 7.19
C VAL A 53 3.46 -8.19 7.44
N THR A 54 3.93 -9.20 6.70
CA THR A 54 5.33 -9.68 6.77
C THR A 54 6.09 -9.27 5.51
N PRO A 55 7.43 -9.20 5.54
CA PRO A 55 8.25 -8.98 4.36
C PRO A 55 7.90 -9.91 3.19
N ALA A 56 7.77 -11.21 3.45
CA ALA A 56 7.42 -12.18 2.42
C ALA A 56 6.07 -11.89 1.75
N ILE A 57 5.07 -11.45 2.53
CA ILE A 57 3.77 -11.06 1.97
C ILE A 57 3.89 -9.81 1.10
N CYS A 58 4.72 -8.84 1.50
CA CYS A 58 4.98 -7.66 0.68
C CYS A 58 5.63 -8.04 -0.65
N ASP A 59 6.67 -8.87 -0.61
CA ASP A 59 7.37 -9.34 -1.80
C ASP A 59 6.44 -10.11 -2.74
N ASP A 60 5.57 -10.98 -2.20
CA ASP A 60 4.57 -11.70 -2.99
C ASP A 60 3.60 -10.75 -3.73
N PHE A 61 3.16 -9.67 -3.08
CA PHE A 61 2.32 -8.66 -3.74
C PHE A 61 3.07 -7.87 -4.81
N PHE A 62 4.32 -7.51 -4.55
CA PHE A 62 5.15 -6.84 -5.55
C PHE A 62 5.42 -7.74 -6.76
N LEU A 63 5.67 -9.03 -6.54
CA LEU A 63 5.81 -10.02 -7.61
C LEU A 63 4.51 -10.21 -8.41
N ALA A 64 3.36 -10.12 -7.75
CA ALA A 64 2.05 -10.15 -8.41
C ALA A 64 1.73 -8.89 -9.21
N GLY A 65 2.55 -7.83 -9.11
CA GLY A 65 2.41 -6.61 -9.89
C GLY A 65 1.80 -5.43 -9.14
N ALA A 66 1.76 -5.46 -7.79
CA ALA A 66 1.46 -4.27 -7.00
C ALA A 66 2.60 -3.25 -7.10
N ASP A 67 2.27 -1.99 -7.29
CA ASP A 67 3.23 -0.90 -7.39
C ASP A 67 3.49 -0.26 -6.02
N VAL A 68 2.45 -0.10 -5.19
CA VAL A 68 2.53 0.45 -3.84
C VAL A 68 1.66 -0.36 -2.88
N LEU A 69 2.17 -0.60 -1.68
CA LEU A 69 1.43 -1.19 -0.57
C LEU A 69 1.16 -0.12 0.49
N THR A 70 -0.07 -0.03 0.96
CA THR A 70 -0.48 0.84 2.06
C THR A 70 -0.84 0.01 3.27
N THR A 71 -0.77 0.62 4.44
CA THR A 71 -1.06 -0.02 5.73
C THR A 71 -1.90 0.88 6.63
N GLY A 72 -2.07 0.52 7.88
CA GLY A 72 -2.80 1.28 8.90
C GLY A 72 -2.21 1.06 10.28
N ASN A 73 -3.06 1.00 11.30
CA ASN A 73 -2.65 0.83 12.69
C ASN A 73 -1.96 -0.52 12.97
N HIS A 74 -2.26 -1.55 12.19
CA HIS A 74 -1.70 -2.91 12.39
C HIS A 74 -0.32 -3.12 11.75
N ILE A 75 0.31 -2.10 11.17
CA ILE A 75 1.62 -2.23 10.52
C ILE A 75 2.70 -2.80 11.43
N TRP A 76 2.63 -2.54 12.74
CA TRP A 76 3.64 -2.97 13.72
C TRP A 76 3.37 -4.32 14.38
N ASP A 77 2.27 -4.99 14.06
CA ASP A 77 1.88 -6.25 14.72
C ASP A 77 2.81 -7.43 14.36
N LYS A 78 3.59 -7.29 13.27
CA LYS A 78 4.67 -8.21 12.90
C LYS A 78 6.02 -7.48 13.00
N ARG A 79 6.82 -7.79 14.02
CA ARG A 79 8.08 -7.07 14.31
C ARG A 79 9.08 -7.06 13.15
N GLU A 80 9.10 -8.11 12.37
CA GLU A 80 9.99 -8.26 11.21
C GLU A 80 9.78 -7.20 10.12
N ILE A 81 8.59 -6.56 10.10
CA ILE A 81 8.30 -5.50 9.13
C ILE A 81 9.11 -4.23 9.38
N ILE A 82 9.56 -3.97 10.62
CA ILE A 82 10.24 -2.73 10.99
C ILE A 82 11.51 -2.52 10.18
N SER A 83 12.35 -3.54 10.04
CA SER A 83 13.57 -3.47 9.25
C SER A 83 13.30 -3.40 7.74
N TYR A 84 12.22 -4.02 7.30
CA TYR A 84 11.82 -4.04 5.90
C TYR A 84 11.27 -2.68 5.45
N ILE A 85 10.31 -2.11 6.20
CA ILE A 85 9.68 -0.83 5.85
C ILE A 85 10.67 0.34 5.87
N SER A 86 11.71 0.27 6.73
CA SER A 86 12.76 1.29 6.79
C SER A 86 13.59 1.39 5.51
N LYS A 87 13.57 0.36 4.67
CA LYS A 87 14.32 0.27 3.41
C LYS A 87 13.41 0.29 2.18
N SER A 88 12.09 0.19 2.37
CA SER A 88 11.13 0.13 1.28
C SER A 88 10.59 1.52 0.94
N GLU A 89 10.65 1.88 -0.35
CA GLU A 89 10.01 3.09 -0.87
C GLU A 89 8.56 2.86 -1.32
N ARG A 90 8.13 1.59 -1.35
CA ARG A 90 6.82 1.19 -1.88
C ARG A 90 5.87 0.59 -0.84
N LEU A 91 6.33 0.40 0.41
CA LEU A 91 5.48 0.03 1.54
C LEU A 91 5.28 1.26 2.42
N LEU A 92 4.04 1.75 2.50
CA LEU A 92 3.72 2.99 3.19
C LEU A 92 3.01 2.74 4.52
N ARG A 93 3.56 3.32 5.59
CA ARG A 93 2.82 3.51 6.84
C ARG A 93 1.92 4.74 6.76
N PRO A 94 0.97 4.95 7.68
CA PRO A 94 0.26 6.22 7.74
C PRO A 94 1.21 7.43 7.90
N LEU A 95 1.04 8.43 7.04
CA LEU A 95 1.87 9.64 6.99
C LEU A 95 1.81 10.42 8.30
N ASN A 96 0.63 10.45 8.93
CA ASN A 96 0.36 11.16 10.17
C ASN A 96 0.69 10.35 11.44
N MET A 97 1.50 9.29 11.36
CA MET A 97 2.14 8.70 12.53
C MET A 97 3.16 9.66 13.14
N ILE A 98 3.47 9.47 14.41
CA ILE A 98 4.40 10.29 15.21
C ILE A 98 5.74 10.44 14.47
N LYS A 99 6.32 11.65 14.52
CA LYS A 99 7.63 11.94 13.93
C LYS A 99 8.70 10.96 14.40
N GLY A 100 9.51 10.46 13.47
CA GLY A 100 10.56 9.48 13.74
C GLY A 100 10.10 8.02 13.61
N THR A 101 8.82 7.77 13.32
CA THR A 101 8.33 6.41 12.99
C THR A 101 9.01 5.90 11.72
N PRO A 102 9.54 4.65 11.70
CA PRO A 102 10.22 4.08 10.54
C PRO A 102 9.36 4.04 9.28
N GLY A 103 10.00 4.13 8.12
CA GLY A 103 9.37 4.03 6.80
C GLY A 103 8.75 5.34 6.31
N LEU A 104 8.23 5.30 5.10
CA LEU A 104 7.62 6.44 4.42
C LEU A 104 6.09 6.44 4.58
N GLY A 105 5.49 7.61 4.60
CA GLY A 105 4.03 7.78 4.58
C GLY A 105 3.48 8.16 3.20
N MET A 106 4.37 8.53 2.28
CA MET A 106 4.05 8.84 0.89
C MET A 106 5.19 8.45 -0.03
N THR A 107 4.87 8.21 -1.28
CA THR A 107 5.84 7.93 -2.35
C THR A 107 5.37 8.47 -3.68
N ILE A 108 6.28 8.57 -4.64
CA ILE A 108 5.98 8.94 -6.03
C ILE A 108 6.42 7.79 -6.91
N ILE A 109 5.50 7.26 -7.70
CA ILE A 109 5.78 6.22 -8.71
C ILE A 109 5.64 6.77 -10.12
N LYS A 110 6.46 6.24 -11.03
CA LYS A 110 6.38 6.53 -12.46
C LYS A 110 5.79 5.32 -13.17
N VAL A 111 4.80 5.56 -14.00
CA VAL A 111 4.18 4.59 -14.89
C VAL A 111 4.19 5.15 -16.31
N ASP A 112 3.91 4.31 -17.32
CA ASP A 112 3.94 4.76 -18.72
C ASP A 112 2.97 5.93 -19.00
N ALA A 113 1.85 5.97 -18.30
CA ALA A 113 0.85 7.03 -18.43
C ALA A 113 1.21 8.34 -17.68
N GLY A 114 2.29 8.34 -16.86
CA GLY A 114 2.72 9.54 -16.12
C GLY A 114 3.26 9.25 -14.72
N THR A 115 3.05 10.20 -13.81
CA THR A 115 3.55 10.12 -12.43
C THR A 115 2.39 10.16 -11.44
N ILE A 116 2.44 9.31 -10.41
CA ILE A 116 1.41 9.20 -9.36
C ILE A 116 2.06 9.43 -8.00
N GLY A 117 1.53 10.38 -7.23
CA GLY A 117 1.81 10.50 -5.80
C GLY A 117 0.83 9.64 -5.00
N VAL A 118 1.33 8.82 -4.10
CA VAL A 118 0.53 7.99 -3.19
C VAL A 118 0.84 8.41 -1.76
N ALA A 119 -0.16 8.87 -1.02
CA ALA A 119 -0.07 9.18 0.40
C ALA A 119 -1.02 8.27 1.19
N ASN A 120 -0.51 7.66 2.24
CA ASN A 120 -1.29 6.85 3.17
C ASN A 120 -1.63 7.67 4.42
N ILE A 121 -2.88 7.77 4.79
CA ILE A 121 -3.34 8.58 5.93
C ILE A 121 -4.31 7.76 6.76
N MET A 122 -4.23 7.89 8.08
CA MET A 122 -5.10 7.22 9.03
C MET A 122 -5.85 8.26 9.89
N THR A 123 -7.14 8.02 10.16
CA THR A 123 -7.91 8.86 11.09
C THR A 123 -7.57 8.53 12.55
N ASN A 124 -7.92 9.43 13.47
CA ASN A 124 -7.69 9.22 14.91
C ASN A 124 -8.89 8.56 15.62
N LEU A 125 -10.02 8.38 14.92
CA LEU A 125 -11.24 7.86 15.53
C LEU A 125 -11.04 6.37 15.86
N PHE A 126 -11.11 6.03 17.15
CA PHE A 126 -10.87 4.68 17.68
C PHE A 126 -9.50 4.07 17.37
N MET A 127 -8.52 4.91 17.00
CA MET A 127 -7.16 4.49 16.64
C MET A 127 -6.14 4.96 17.69
N GLY A 128 -4.92 4.41 17.61
CA GLY A 128 -3.79 4.92 18.35
C GLY A 128 -3.50 6.39 18.02
N ARG A 129 -2.74 7.07 18.89
CA ARG A 129 -2.42 8.49 18.73
C ARG A 129 -1.65 8.73 17.43
N THR A 130 -2.20 9.58 16.58
CA THR A 130 -1.55 10.12 15.38
C THR A 130 -1.67 11.64 15.37
N ASP A 131 -0.90 12.29 14.53
CA ASP A 131 -1.06 13.73 14.28
C ASP A 131 -2.38 13.99 13.51
N PRO A 132 -3.02 15.16 13.66
CA PRO A 132 -4.20 15.51 12.89
C PRO A 132 -3.96 15.42 11.39
N VAL A 133 -4.96 14.88 10.68
CA VAL A 133 -4.86 14.64 9.22
C VAL A 133 -4.61 15.93 8.44
N PHE A 134 -5.22 17.04 8.87
CA PHE A 134 -5.15 18.32 8.15
C PHE A 134 -3.89 19.16 8.48
N GLU A 135 -2.99 18.63 9.28
CA GLU A 135 -1.72 19.28 9.61
C GLU A 135 -0.52 18.68 8.84
N LYS A 136 -0.78 17.77 7.91
CA LYS A 136 0.19 17.06 7.04
C LYS A 136 -0.07 17.36 5.57
#